data_104114ead641447f1ee84519d0bf624a
#
_entry.id   104114ead641447f1ee84519d0bf624a
#
_cell.length_a   1.000
_cell.length_b   1.000
_cell.length_c   1.000
_cell.angle_alpha   90.00
_cell.angle_beta   90.00
_cell.angle_gamma   90.00
#
_symmetry.space_group_name_H-M   'P 1'
#
loop_
_entity.id
_entity.type
_entity.pdbx_description
1 polymer ?
#
loop_
_entity_poly.entity_id
_entity_poly.type
_entity_poly.pdbx_seq_one_letter_code
_entity_poly.pdbx_strand_id
1 'polypeptide(L)'
;MSELETQRELWGDETRKAVSNFPVSGQPIPAPVARWLGRIKAAAARANAELGLLADEKAERIAAAADRVAAGELDDQFPIDVFQTGSGTSSNMNANEVIAALAGEGVHANDDVNMGQSSNDVFPSAVHLAALDQATNDLLPALRQLGDALSAKAREFDDVVKSGRTHLMDAVPVTLGQEFGGYAAQVRQGAKRVEDTFHRVGQIPLGGTATGTGLNTHPEFAERVRRRLSAETGLPISAPADPFEAQAARDAIVEMSGALKVVAVSLTKIANDLRFMGSGPRAGLAEIMLPELQKGSSIMPGKVNPVIPEVVTQVAAQVIGNDAAITVGGLQGHFELNVFVPLLARNLLDSLKLLAAAARLLDEKCVAGIEANRETCERYAELTLSAATALNPYIGYDRASEIVKAAASSGRSLREVAREAGVDEATLDRALDYRAMAKPHT
;
A
#
# COMPACT_ATOMS: atom_id res chain seq x y z
N MET A 1 -24.81 -18.63 31.45
CA MET A 1 -24.29 -19.54 30.40
C MET A 1 -25.28 -19.45 29.25
N SER A 2 -25.07 -18.48 28.36
CA SER A 2 -25.84 -18.38 27.12
C SER A 2 -25.22 -19.40 26.16
N GLU A 3 -26.09 -20.25 25.64
CA GLU A 3 -25.84 -21.19 24.58
C GLU A 3 -25.21 -20.46 23.42
N LEU A 4 -23.94 -20.76 23.13
CA LEU A 4 -23.34 -20.52 21.82
C LEU A 4 -24.18 -21.40 20.89
N GLU A 5 -25.13 -20.78 20.17
CA GLU A 5 -25.72 -21.37 18.96
C GLU A 5 -24.53 -21.74 18.09
N THR A 6 -24.26 -23.02 17.98
CA THR A 6 -23.32 -23.59 17.01
C THR A 6 -23.87 -23.16 15.66
N GLN A 7 -23.20 -22.17 15.05
CA GLN A 7 -23.58 -21.62 13.75
C GLN A 7 -23.59 -22.79 12.77
N ARG A 8 -24.72 -23.05 12.13
CA ARG A 8 -24.91 -24.18 11.22
C ARG A 8 -23.96 -24.07 10.07
N GLU A 9 -23.12 -25.08 9.83
CA GLU A 9 -22.26 -25.16 8.63
C GLU A 9 -23.18 -25.13 7.38
N LEU A 10 -22.94 -24.15 6.52
CA LEU A 10 -23.64 -23.95 5.26
C LEU A 10 -22.94 -24.60 4.08
N TRP A 11 -21.66 -24.93 4.24
CA TRP A 11 -20.86 -25.58 3.21
C TRP A 11 -21.03 -27.11 3.23
N GLY A 12 -20.75 -27.76 2.08
CA GLY A 12 -20.99 -29.16 1.83
C GLY A 12 -19.73 -30.03 1.84
N ASP A 13 -19.83 -31.13 1.12
CA ASP A 13 -18.81 -32.19 1.13
C ASP A 13 -17.51 -31.79 0.44
N GLU A 14 -17.53 -30.98 -0.61
CA GLU A 14 -16.31 -30.55 -1.30
C GLU A 14 -15.49 -29.60 -0.42
N THR A 15 -16.15 -28.73 0.31
CA THR A 15 -15.47 -27.88 1.30
C THR A 15 -14.90 -28.72 2.45
N ARG A 16 -15.66 -29.71 2.96
CA ARG A 16 -15.18 -30.61 4.03
C ARG A 16 -13.95 -31.40 3.61
N LYS A 17 -13.92 -31.93 2.39
CA LYS A 17 -12.75 -32.58 1.82
C LYS A 17 -11.56 -31.63 1.72
N ALA A 18 -11.77 -30.39 1.25
CA ALA A 18 -10.70 -29.39 1.13
C ALA A 18 -10.11 -29.00 2.48
N VAL A 19 -10.93 -28.78 3.51
CA VAL A 19 -10.46 -28.53 4.90
C VAL A 19 -9.61 -29.69 5.41
N SER A 20 -10.03 -30.94 5.14
CA SER A 20 -9.28 -32.12 5.53
C SER A 20 -7.98 -32.31 4.76
N ASN A 21 -7.96 -31.94 3.46
CA ASN A 21 -6.80 -32.15 2.59
C ASN A 21 -5.69 -31.09 2.75
N PHE A 22 -6.03 -29.89 3.20
CA PHE A 22 -5.09 -28.74 3.21
C PHE A 22 -4.88 -28.13 4.59
N PRO A 23 -4.53 -28.88 5.65
CA PRO A 23 -4.24 -28.33 6.97
C PRO A 23 -2.80 -27.80 7.03
N VAL A 24 -2.52 -26.64 6.41
CA VAL A 24 -1.15 -26.12 6.22
C VAL A 24 -0.85 -24.96 7.16
N SER A 25 -1.55 -23.84 7.04
CA SER A 25 -1.26 -22.61 7.81
C SER A 25 -2.31 -22.29 8.87
N GLY A 26 -3.49 -22.86 8.77
CA GLY A 26 -4.65 -22.49 9.57
C GLY A 26 -5.22 -21.10 9.23
N GLN A 27 -4.76 -20.48 8.15
CA GLN A 27 -5.25 -19.19 7.68
C GLN A 27 -6.14 -19.39 6.46
N PRO A 28 -7.41 -18.98 6.51
CA PRO A 28 -8.30 -19.07 5.35
C PRO A 28 -7.89 -18.07 4.26
N ILE A 29 -8.54 -18.18 3.08
CA ILE A 29 -8.42 -17.13 2.07
C ILE A 29 -8.83 -15.78 2.65
N PRO A 30 -8.24 -14.66 2.17
CA PRO A 30 -8.65 -13.33 2.63
C PRO A 30 -10.17 -13.10 2.42
N ALA A 31 -10.86 -12.65 3.45
CA ALA A 31 -12.31 -12.40 3.40
C ALA A 31 -12.76 -11.53 2.20
N PRO A 32 -12.02 -10.49 1.77
CA PRO A 32 -12.38 -9.75 0.57
C PRO A 32 -12.53 -10.62 -0.68
N VAL A 33 -11.75 -11.71 -0.83
CA VAL A 33 -11.88 -12.63 -1.98
C VAL A 33 -13.23 -13.37 -1.91
N ALA A 34 -13.59 -13.90 -0.75
CA ALA A 34 -14.90 -14.56 -0.54
C ALA A 34 -16.06 -13.61 -0.84
N ARG A 35 -16.00 -12.39 -0.34
CA ARG A 35 -17.00 -11.35 -0.58
C ARG A 35 -17.11 -10.99 -2.07
N TRP A 36 -15.99 -10.91 -2.80
CA TRP A 36 -16.01 -10.67 -4.23
C TRP A 36 -16.48 -11.88 -5.03
N LEU A 37 -16.25 -13.12 -4.58
CA LEU A 37 -16.93 -14.29 -5.14
C LEU A 37 -18.45 -14.15 -5.00
N GLY A 38 -18.96 -13.71 -3.85
CA GLY A 38 -20.38 -13.40 -3.65
C GLY A 38 -20.89 -12.38 -4.66
N ARG A 39 -20.22 -11.22 -4.81
CA ARG A 39 -20.64 -10.19 -5.77
C ARG A 39 -20.66 -10.70 -7.22
N ILE A 40 -19.64 -11.44 -7.63
CA ILE A 40 -19.58 -11.99 -8.98
C ILE A 40 -20.74 -12.97 -9.20
N LYS A 41 -21.03 -13.85 -8.24
CA LYS A 41 -22.07 -14.86 -8.36
C LYS A 41 -23.48 -14.24 -8.35
N ALA A 42 -23.72 -13.19 -7.57
CA ALA A 42 -24.98 -12.43 -7.64
C ALA A 42 -25.16 -11.78 -9.03
N ALA A 43 -24.13 -11.14 -9.55
CA ALA A 43 -24.15 -10.55 -10.88
C ALA A 43 -24.33 -11.62 -11.98
N ALA A 44 -23.67 -12.77 -11.84
CA ALA A 44 -23.76 -13.90 -12.76
C ALA A 44 -25.17 -14.52 -12.82
N ALA A 45 -25.80 -14.73 -11.65
CA ALA A 45 -27.17 -15.25 -11.58
C ALA A 45 -28.16 -14.33 -12.31
N ARG A 46 -28.08 -13.01 -12.05
CA ARG A 46 -28.92 -12.01 -12.71
C ARG A 46 -28.63 -11.94 -14.24
N ALA A 47 -27.37 -12.03 -14.65
CA ALA A 47 -27.01 -12.06 -16.06
C ALA A 47 -27.55 -13.32 -16.77
N ASN A 48 -27.48 -14.48 -16.14
CA ASN A 48 -28.03 -15.73 -16.69
C ASN A 48 -29.57 -15.68 -16.81
N ALA A 49 -30.29 -15.03 -15.88
CA ALA A 49 -31.73 -14.80 -15.99
C ALA A 49 -32.06 -13.88 -17.17
N GLU A 50 -31.35 -12.75 -17.32
CA GLU A 50 -31.51 -11.82 -18.46
C GLU A 50 -31.25 -12.50 -19.81
N LEU A 51 -30.42 -13.53 -19.83
CA LEU A 51 -30.12 -14.34 -21.04
C LEU A 51 -31.09 -15.50 -21.23
N GLY A 52 -32.06 -15.68 -20.32
CA GLY A 52 -33.04 -16.76 -20.39
C GLY A 52 -32.46 -18.16 -20.07
N LEU A 53 -31.26 -18.23 -19.47
CA LEU A 53 -30.60 -19.49 -19.13
C LEU A 53 -30.94 -19.99 -17.74
N LEU A 54 -31.37 -19.12 -16.86
CA LEU A 54 -31.76 -19.42 -15.47
C LEU A 54 -33.15 -18.83 -15.19
N ALA A 55 -34.03 -19.57 -14.54
CA ALA A 55 -35.34 -19.06 -14.19
C ALA A 55 -35.24 -17.87 -13.23
N ASP A 56 -36.01 -16.80 -13.44
CA ASP A 56 -35.94 -15.55 -12.68
C ASP A 56 -36.03 -15.75 -11.18
N GLU A 57 -37.00 -16.61 -10.70
CA GLU A 57 -37.18 -16.91 -9.27
C GLU A 57 -35.93 -17.57 -8.66
N LYS A 58 -35.33 -18.53 -9.40
CA LYS A 58 -34.10 -19.20 -8.95
C LYS A 58 -32.91 -18.24 -8.94
N ALA A 59 -32.77 -17.42 -9.97
CA ALA A 59 -31.72 -16.43 -10.07
C ALA A 59 -31.76 -15.41 -8.93
N GLU A 60 -32.97 -14.95 -8.55
CA GLU A 60 -33.07 -13.98 -7.46
C GLU A 60 -32.78 -14.62 -6.10
N ARG A 61 -33.15 -15.87 -5.85
CA ARG A 61 -32.76 -16.60 -4.63
C ARG A 61 -31.23 -16.78 -4.53
N ILE A 62 -30.60 -17.14 -5.64
CA ILE A 62 -29.14 -17.23 -5.71
C ILE A 62 -28.48 -15.88 -5.48
N ALA A 63 -28.98 -14.83 -6.13
CA ALA A 63 -28.43 -13.48 -6.01
C ALA A 63 -28.56 -12.94 -4.58
N ALA A 64 -29.74 -13.11 -3.95
CA ALA A 64 -29.94 -12.69 -2.56
C ALA A 64 -29.02 -13.44 -1.57
N ALA A 65 -28.80 -14.75 -1.76
CA ALA A 65 -27.84 -15.52 -0.98
C ALA A 65 -26.40 -15.04 -1.19
N ALA A 66 -26.02 -14.79 -2.44
CA ALA A 66 -24.69 -14.32 -2.82
C ALA A 66 -24.42 -12.88 -2.33
N ASP A 67 -25.43 -12.01 -2.31
CA ASP A 67 -25.33 -10.65 -1.76
C ASP A 67 -25.02 -10.66 -0.25
N ARG A 68 -25.52 -11.66 0.52
CA ARG A 68 -25.14 -11.84 1.93
C ARG A 68 -23.69 -12.24 2.11
N VAL A 69 -23.16 -13.10 1.23
CA VAL A 69 -21.72 -13.40 1.19
C VAL A 69 -20.94 -12.12 0.87
N ALA A 70 -21.38 -11.35 -0.11
CA ALA A 70 -20.77 -10.09 -0.50
C ALA A 70 -20.76 -9.03 0.62
N ALA A 71 -21.79 -9.03 1.47
CA ALA A 71 -21.88 -8.15 2.65
C ALA A 71 -20.95 -8.56 3.81
N GLY A 72 -20.35 -9.75 3.75
CA GLY A 72 -19.47 -10.28 4.79
C GLY A 72 -20.20 -10.89 5.99
N GLU A 73 -21.51 -11.13 5.89
CA GLU A 73 -22.30 -11.76 6.95
C GLU A 73 -21.87 -13.21 7.23
N LEU A 74 -21.14 -13.82 6.29
CA LEU A 74 -20.83 -15.24 6.25
C LEU A 74 -19.32 -15.51 6.11
N ASP A 75 -18.46 -14.57 6.53
CA ASP A 75 -17.00 -14.72 6.43
C ASP A 75 -16.48 -15.97 7.16
N ASP A 76 -17.15 -16.41 8.22
CA ASP A 76 -16.86 -17.61 8.99
C ASP A 76 -17.19 -18.93 8.25
N GLN A 77 -17.95 -18.86 7.16
CA GLN A 77 -18.31 -20.01 6.32
C GLN A 77 -17.23 -20.34 5.27
N PHE A 78 -16.06 -19.68 5.31
CA PHE A 78 -14.96 -19.89 4.38
C PHE A 78 -13.68 -20.42 5.09
N PRO A 79 -13.71 -21.67 5.59
CA PRO A 79 -12.66 -22.20 6.47
C PRO A 79 -11.43 -22.74 5.74
N ILE A 80 -11.44 -22.82 4.40
CA ILE A 80 -10.39 -23.50 3.63
C ILE A 80 -9.09 -22.71 3.70
N ASP A 81 -7.98 -23.39 4.06
CA ASP A 81 -6.64 -22.81 4.13
C ASP A 81 -6.24 -22.14 2.81
N VAL A 82 -5.50 -21.05 2.91
CA VAL A 82 -4.99 -20.34 1.74
C VAL A 82 -4.07 -21.20 0.86
N PHE A 83 -3.33 -22.13 1.45
CA PHE A 83 -2.55 -23.14 0.73
C PHE A 83 -3.44 -24.30 0.33
N GLN A 84 -4.10 -24.18 -0.80
CA GLN A 84 -5.12 -25.08 -1.35
C GLN A 84 -4.85 -25.37 -2.83
N THR A 85 -5.85 -25.89 -3.54
CA THR A 85 -5.80 -26.03 -5.01
C THR A 85 -5.43 -24.69 -5.65
N GLY A 86 -4.34 -24.67 -6.42
CA GLY A 86 -3.69 -23.46 -6.88
C GLY A 86 -4.51 -22.53 -7.78
N SER A 87 -5.56 -23.06 -8.41
CA SER A 87 -6.57 -22.28 -9.15
C SER A 87 -7.63 -21.61 -8.26
N GLY A 88 -7.67 -21.94 -6.95
CA GLY A 88 -8.72 -21.51 -6.04
C GLY A 88 -10.03 -22.29 -6.17
N THR A 89 -10.00 -23.46 -6.83
CA THR A 89 -11.21 -24.29 -7.03
C THR A 89 -11.89 -24.64 -5.71
N SER A 90 -11.12 -24.96 -4.67
CA SER A 90 -11.68 -25.30 -3.36
C SER A 90 -12.51 -24.16 -2.79
N SER A 91 -12.01 -22.93 -2.82
CA SER A 91 -12.74 -21.75 -2.34
C SER A 91 -13.92 -21.36 -3.25
N ASN A 92 -13.81 -21.54 -4.58
CA ASN A 92 -14.94 -21.33 -5.47
C ASN A 92 -16.07 -22.32 -5.19
N MET A 93 -15.73 -23.61 -4.97
CA MET A 93 -16.71 -24.63 -4.59
C MET A 93 -17.35 -24.32 -3.22
N ASN A 94 -16.55 -23.87 -2.26
CA ASN A 94 -17.06 -23.42 -0.96
C ASN A 94 -18.10 -22.30 -1.13
N ALA A 95 -17.83 -21.28 -1.94
CA ALA A 95 -18.80 -20.23 -2.23
C ALA A 95 -20.06 -20.78 -2.90
N ASN A 96 -19.93 -21.70 -3.85
CA ASN A 96 -21.07 -22.33 -4.51
C ASN A 96 -21.95 -23.11 -3.53
N GLU A 97 -21.35 -23.91 -2.63
CA GLU A 97 -22.07 -24.70 -1.64
C GLU A 97 -22.80 -23.82 -0.62
N VAL A 98 -22.12 -22.77 -0.09
CA VAL A 98 -22.72 -21.81 0.85
C VAL A 98 -23.90 -21.09 0.20
N ILE A 99 -23.74 -20.59 -1.01
CA ILE A 99 -24.81 -19.87 -1.73
C ILE A 99 -25.98 -20.81 -2.06
N ALA A 100 -25.70 -22.02 -2.53
CA ALA A 100 -26.76 -23.00 -2.83
C ALA A 100 -27.55 -23.38 -1.58
N ALA A 101 -26.89 -23.62 -0.44
CA ALA A 101 -27.56 -23.94 0.82
C ALA A 101 -28.48 -22.81 1.31
N LEU A 102 -28.06 -21.54 1.13
CA LEU A 102 -28.88 -20.38 1.47
C LEU A 102 -30.03 -20.14 0.50
N ALA A 103 -29.80 -20.35 -0.79
CA ALA A 103 -30.82 -20.20 -1.83
C ALA A 103 -31.91 -21.26 -1.74
N GLY A 104 -31.65 -22.38 -1.06
CA GLY A 104 -32.62 -23.38 -0.69
C GLY A 104 -32.89 -24.45 -1.74
N GLU A 105 -33.98 -25.20 -1.53
CA GLU A 105 -34.29 -26.39 -2.33
C GLU A 105 -34.39 -26.10 -3.83
N GLY A 106 -33.88 -27.05 -4.63
CA GLY A 106 -33.85 -26.99 -6.10
C GLY A 106 -32.74 -26.11 -6.69
N VAL A 107 -31.83 -25.57 -5.87
CA VAL A 107 -30.62 -24.87 -6.35
C VAL A 107 -29.41 -25.77 -6.22
N HIS A 108 -28.73 -26.00 -7.35
CA HIS A 108 -27.53 -26.82 -7.42
C HIS A 108 -26.25 -25.95 -7.48
N ALA A 109 -25.26 -26.29 -6.67
CA ALA A 109 -24.02 -25.51 -6.54
C ALA A 109 -23.26 -25.34 -7.88
N ASN A 110 -23.16 -26.41 -8.68
CA ASN A 110 -22.43 -26.38 -9.96
C ASN A 110 -23.33 -25.93 -11.12
N ASP A 111 -24.55 -26.47 -11.23
CA ASP A 111 -25.38 -26.27 -12.42
C ASP A 111 -26.03 -24.89 -12.42
N ASP A 112 -26.39 -24.36 -11.23
CA ASP A 112 -27.11 -23.09 -11.11
C ASP A 112 -26.17 -21.96 -10.62
N VAL A 113 -25.50 -22.12 -9.47
CA VAL A 113 -24.67 -21.05 -8.86
C VAL A 113 -23.41 -20.78 -9.69
N ASN A 114 -22.79 -21.82 -10.24
CA ASN A 114 -21.58 -21.73 -11.06
C ASN A 114 -21.85 -21.67 -12.57
N MET A 115 -23.10 -21.49 -12.99
CA MET A 115 -23.49 -21.48 -14.42
C MET A 115 -22.69 -20.41 -15.21
N GLY A 116 -22.05 -20.86 -16.33
CA GLY A 116 -21.24 -20.00 -17.18
C GLY A 116 -19.87 -19.62 -16.60
N GLN A 117 -19.43 -20.26 -15.52
CA GLN A 117 -18.20 -19.96 -14.81
C GLN A 117 -17.29 -21.20 -14.69
N SER A 118 -16.00 -20.94 -14.49
CA SER A 118 -15.03 -21.93 -14.00
C SER A 118 -14.30 -21.33 -12.80
N SER A 119 -13.76 -22.15 -11.92
CA SER A 119 -12.84 -21.67 -10.89
C SER A 119 -11.63 -20.94 -11.50
N ASN A 120 -11.24 -21.36 -12.70
CA ASN A 120 -10.06 -20.83 -13.40
C ASN A 120 -10.22 -19.39 -13.87
N ASP A 121 -11.44 -18.91 -14.07
CA ASP A 121 -11.75 -17.52 -14.42
C ASP A 121 -12.38 -16.73 -13.28
N VAL A 122 -13.30 -17.30 -12.51
CA VAL A 122 -14.04 -16.56 -11.47
C VAL A 122 -13.19 -16.27 -10.23
N PHE A 123 -12.35 -17.22 -9.79
CA PHE A 123 -11.53 -17.01 -8.60
C PHE A 123 -10.46 -15.94 -8.81
N PRO A 124 -9.63 -15.97 -9.87
CA PRO A 124 -8.71 -14.88 -10.14
C PRO A 124 -9.42 -13.55 -10.40
N SER A 125 -10.61 -13.54 -11.01
CA SER A 125 -11.42 -12.33 -11.14
C SER A 125 -11.78 -11.73 -9.78
N ALA A 126 -12.17 -12.57 -8.81
CA ALA A 126 -12.44 -12.13 -7.45
C ALA A 126 -11.17 -11.55 -6.77
N VAL A 127 -9.99 -12.13 -7.01
CA VAL A 127 -8.71 -11.61 -6.50
C VAL A 127 -8.37 -10.24 -7.09
N HIS A 128 -8.50 -10.09 -8.41
CA HIS A 128 -8.28 -8.81 -9.10
C HIS A 128 -9.21 -7.71 -8.55
N LEU A 129 -10.50 -8.04 -8.40
CA LEU A 129 -11.50 -7.08 -7.94
C LEU A 129 -11.34 -6.74 -6.45
N ALA A 130 -10.99 -7.72 -5.61
CA ALA A 130 -10.69 -7.48 -4.21
C ALA A 130 -9.47 -6.56 -4.03
N ALA A 131 -8.43 -6.76 -4.85
CA ALA A 131 -7.24 -5.90 -4.82
C ALA A 131 -7.55 -4.48 -5.31
N LEU A 132 -8.29 -4.36 -6.40
CA LEU A 132 -8.70 -3.07 -6.97
C LEU A 132 -9.59 -2.27 -5.99
N ASP A 133 -10.54 -2.94 -5.37
CA ASP A 133 -11.45 -2.37 -4.36
C ASP A 133 -10.65 -1.86 -3.14
N GLN A 134 -9.82 -2.71 -2.57
CA GLN A 134 -9.02 -2.36 -1.39
C GLN A 134 -8.00 -1.24 -1.71
N ALA A 135 -7.40 -1.26 -2.89
CA ALA A 135 -6.52 -0.18 -3.32
C ALA A 135 -7.27 1.15 -3.47
N THR A 136 -8.47 1.12 -4.10
CA THR A 136 -9.28 2.32 -4.37
C THR A 136 -9.87 2.92 -3.10
N ASN A 137 -10.44 2.08 -2.24
CA ASN A 137 -11.29 2.53 -1.13
C ASN A 137 -10.56 2.57 0.22
N ASP A 138 -9.37 1.99 0.34
CA ASP A 138 -8.60 1.96 1.59
C ASP A 138 -7.19 2.56 1.43
N LEU A 139 -6.35 2.02 0.54
CA LEU A 139 -4.94 2.43 0.44
C LEU A 139 -4.78 3.84 -0.14
N LEU A 140 -5.42 4.15 -1.28
CA LEU A 140 -5.26 5.46 -1.91
C LEU A 140 -5.74 6.62 -1.02
N PRO A 141 -6.91 6.52 -0.35
CA PRO A 141 -7.31 7.52 0.65
C PRO A 141 -6.28 7.72 1.76
N ALA A 142 -5.72 6.64 2.31
CA ALA A 142 -4.70 6.70 3.37
C ALA A 142 -3.41 7.38 2.89
N LEU A 143 -2.93 7.06 1.69
CA LEU A 143 -1.74 7.71 1.11
C LEU A 143 -1.98 9.18 0.78
N ARG A 144 -3.16 9.54 0.27
CA ARG A 144 -3.52 10.94 0.00
C ARG A 144 -3.56 11.75 1.29
N GLN A 145 -4.19 11.23 2.33
CA GLN A 145 -4.25 11.86 3.65
C GLN A 145 -2.85 12.09 4.23
N LEU A 146 -1.97 11.09 4.21
CA LEU A 146 -0.57 11.22 4.64
C LEU A 146 0.18 12.27 3.80
N GLY A 147 0.00 12.27 2.48
CA GLY A 147 0.59 13.27 1.58
C GLY A 147 0.14 14.69 1.90
N ASP A 148 -1.11 14.88 2.30
CA ASP A 148 -1.66 16.17 2.70
C ASP A 148 -1.14 16.63 4.06
N ALA A 149 -1.03 15.73 5.03
CA ALA A 149 -0.43 16.01 6.34
C ALA A 149 1.05 16.42 6.21
N LEU A 150 1.84 15.68 5.43
CA LEU A 150 3.23 16.05 5.15
C LEU A 150 3.34 17.40 4.44
N SER A 151 2.42 17.73 3.53
CA SER A 151 2.38 19.05 2.87
C SER A 151 1.99 20.16 3.83
N ALA A 152 1.14 19.87 4.82
CA ALA A 152 0.81 20.84 5.87
C ALA A 152 2.05 21.14 6.72
N LYS A 153 2.79 20.12 7.13
CA LYS A 153 4.07 20.28 7.84
C LYS A 153 5.13 20.99 7.00
N ALA A 154 5.17 20.74 5.68
CA ALA A 154 6.07 21.47 4.79
C ALA A 154 5.80 22.98 4.81
N ARG A 155 4.54 23.40 4.86
CA ARG A 155 4.18 24.82 4.99
C ARG A 155 4.47 25.38 6.39
N GLU A 156 4.19 24.60 7.45
CA GLU A 156 4.47 24.98 8.84
C GLU A 156 5.95 25.24 9.10
N PHE A 157 6.81 24.45 8.45
CA PHE A 157 8.26 24.48 8.66
C PHE A 157 9.04 25.18 7.52
N ASP A 158 8.36 25.94 6.65
CA ASP A 158 8.99 26.63 5.50
C ASP A 158 10.08 27.63 5.90
N ASP A 159 9.93 28.21 7.09
CA ASP A 159 10.87 29.18 7.65
C ASP A 159 11.95 28.57 8.56
N VAL A 160 11.91 27.27 8.83
CA VAL A 160 12.86 26.58 9.71
C VAL A 160 14.09 26.17 8.90
N VAL A 161 15.14 26.98 8.97
CA VAL A 161 16.44 26.69 8.30
C VAL A 161 17.22 25.67 9.11
N LYS A 162 17.84 24.72 8.43
CA LYS A 162 18.69 23.67 9.02
C LYS A 162 19.86 23.33 8.12
N SER A 163 20.87 22.60 8.63
CA SER A 163 21.86 21.98 7.79
C SER A 163 21.23 20.89 6.93
N GLY A 164 21.42 20.96 5.61
CA GLY A 164 21.19 19.81 4.74
C GLY A 164 22.24 18.74 5.00
N ARG A 165 21.95 17.48 4.63
CA ARG A 165 22.91 16.38 4.75
C ARG A 165 22.91 15.53 3.49
N THR A 166 24.10 15.29 2.97
CA THR A 166 24.38 14.30 1.94
C THR A 166 25.43 13.32 2.47
N HIS A 167 25.23 12.02 2.25
CA HIS A 167 26.06 10.97 2.87
C HIS A 167 26.06 11.02 4.42
N LEU A 168 25.03 11.58 5.04
CA LEU A 168 24.95 11.94 6.46
C LEU A 168 25.98 12.99 6.93
N MET A 169 26.71 13.58 6.01
CA MET A 169 27.65 14.67 6.27
C MET A 169 26.98 16.02 6.04
N ASP A 170 27.44 17.04 6.75
CA ASP A 170 26.94 18.41 6.63
C ASP A 170 27.03 18.92 5.19
N ALA A 171 25.94 19.51 4.72
CA ALA A 171 25.82 20.09 3.40
C ALA A 171 25.29 21.53 3.50
N VAL A 172 24.98 22.14 2.35
CA VAL A 172 24.40 23.48 2.31
C VAL A 172 23.06 23.54 3.01
N PRO A 173 22.68 24.72 3.56
CA PRO A 173 21.40 24.89 4.24
C PRO A 173 20.20 24.57 3.37
N VAL A 174 19.17 23.99 4.00
CA VAL A 174 17.82 23.76 3.48
C VAL A 174 16.81 24.21 4.51
N THR A 175 15.52 24.24 4.16
CA THR A 175 14.48 24.35 5.18
C THR A 175 13.94 22.97 5.55
N LEU A 176 13.51 22.79 6.80
CA LEU A 176 12.80 21.59 7.24
C LEU A 176 11.53 21.41 6.40
N GLY A 177 10.85 22.52 6.02
CA GLY A 177 9.70 22.49 5.13
C GLY A 177 10.01 21.90 3.76
N GLN A 178 11.19 22.09 3.19
CA GLN A 178 11.62 21.48 1.93
C GLN A 178 11.77 19.97 2.06
N GLU A 179 12.30 19.46 3.18
CA GLU A 179 12.39 18.02 3.44
C GLU A 179 11.00 17.39 3.52
N PHE A 180 10.08 17.95 4.31
CA PHE A 180 8.70 17.48 4.40
C PHE A 180 7.95 17.59 3.07
N GLY A 181 8.22 18.62 2.27
CA GLY A 181 7.70 18.75 0.91
C GLY A 181 8.16 17.63 -0.01
N GLY A 182 9.43 17.24 0.10
CA GLY A 182 9.99 16.08 -0.60
C GLY A 182 9.30 14.76 -0.21
N TYR A 183 9.02 14.56 1.08
CA TYR A 183 8.28 13.39 1.56
C TYR A 183 6.84 13.37 1.04
N ALA A 184 6.14 14.50 1.07
CA ALA A 184 4.80 14.63 0.51
C ALA A 184 4.76 14.28 -0.97
N ALA A 185 5.71 14.78 -1.75
CA ALA A 185 5.84 14.47 -3.17
C ALA A 185 6.07 12.97 -3.39
N GLN A 186 6.93 12.35 -2.59
CA GLN A 186 7.25 10.93 -2.70
C GLN A 186 6.03 10.04 -2.42
N VAL A 187 5.23 10.36 -1.40
CA VAL A 187 3.99 9.64 -1.08
C VAL A 187 2.95 9.80 -2.19
N ARG A 188 2.74 11.01 -2.71
CA ARG A 188 1.80 11.27 -3.82
C ARG A 188 2.20 10.54 -5.09
N GLN A 189 3.49 10.51 -5.43
CA GLN A 189 3.99 9.74 -6.55
C GLN A 189 3.80 8.23 -6.34
N GLY A 190 3.93 7.75 -5.11
CA GLY A 190 3.62 6.38 -4.73
C GLY A 190 2.15 6.04 -4.97
N ALA A 191 1.23 6.88 -4.51
CA ALA A 191 -0.21 6.73 -4.76
C ALA A 191 -0.52 6.68 -6.27
N LYS A 192 0.08 7.56 -7.05
CA LYS A 192 -0.11 7.59 -8.51
C LYS A 192 0.38 6.30 -9.18
N ARG A 193 1.52 5.74 -8.76
CA ARG A 193 2.01 4.46 -9.28
C ARG A 193 1.03 3.31 -9.04
N VAL A 194 0.40 3.27 -7.87
CA VAL A 194 -0.64 2.27 -7.58
C VAL A 194 -1.84 2.48 -8.48
N GLU A 195 -2.33 3.70 -8.61
CA GLU A 195 -3.47 4.05 -9.46
C GLU A 195 -3.22 3.71 -10.94
N ASP A 196 -1.99 3.88 -11.44
CA ASP A 196 -1.60 3.56 -12.81
C ASP A 196 -1.70 2.06 -13.15
N THR A 197 -1.79 1.17 -12.15
CA THR A 197 -2.01 -0.27 -12.37
C THR A 197 -3.48 -0.63 -12.58
N PHE A 198 -4.42 0.25 -12.22
CA PHE A 198 -5.84 -0.07 -12.12
C PHE A 198 -6.46 -0.55 -13.42
N HIS A 199 -6.07 0.03 -14.55
CA HIS A 199 -6.61 -0.36 -15.85
C HIS A 199 -6.21 -1.80 -16.24
N ARG A 200 -5.07 -2.31 -15.76
CA ARG A 200 -4.65 -3.70 -15.98
C ARG A 200 -5.25 -4.65 -14.96
N VAL A 201 -5.27 -4.27 -13.68
CA VAL A 201 -5.91 -5.06 -12.62
C VAL A 201 -7.43 -5.17 -12.87
N GLY A 202 -8.06 -4.13 -13.41
CA GLY A 202 -9.48 -4.13 -13.77
C GLY A 202 -9.84 -5.02 -14.97
N GLN A 203 -8.86 -5.50 -15.74
CA GLN A 203 -9.05 -6.51 -16.78
C GLN A 203 -9.14 -7.89 -16.14
N ILE A 204 -10.37 -8.42 -16.01
CA ILE A 204 -10.62 -9.67 -15.31
C ILE A 204 -10.82 -10.85 -16.27
N PRO A 205 -10.31 -12.07 -15.96
CA PRO A 205 -10.42 -13.24 -16.83
C PRO A 205 -11.82 -13.80 -16.97
N LEU A 206 -12.82 -13.30 -16.23
CA LEU A 206 -14.19 -13.80 -16.25
C LEU A 206 -14.75 -13.89 -17.68
N GLY A 207 -15.24 -15.07 -18.04
CA GLY A 207 -15.74 -15.44 -19.36
C GLY A 207 -14.81 -16.35 -20.14
N GLY A 208 -13.55 -16.50 -19.72
CA GLY A 208 -12.63 -17.49 -20.31
C GLY A 208 -12.93 -18.91 -19.96
N THR A 209 -13.71 -19.14 -18.90
CA THR A 209 -14.06 -20.45 -18.34
C THR A 209 -12.82 -21.32 -18.04
N ALA A 210 -12.72 -22.50 -18.60
CA ALA A 210 -11.66 -23.45 -18.24
C ALA A 210 -10.26 -23.03 -18.72
N THR A 211 -10.14 -22.52 -19.95
CA THR A 211 -8.85 -22.31 -20.64
C THR A 211 -8.74 -21.00 -21.41
N GLY A 212 -9.78 -20.16 -21.41
CA GLY A 212 -9.81 -18.91 -22.18
C GLY A 212 -10.79 -18.91 -23.35
N THR A 213 -11.33 -20.08 -23.72
CA THR A 213 -12.22 -20.22 -24.89
C THR A 213 -13.67 -19.83 -24.65
N GLY A 214 -14.09 -19.71 -23.37
CA GLY A 214 -15.49 -19.47 -23.03
C GLY A 214 -16.42 -20.67 -23.28
N LEU A 215 -15.89 -21.90 -23.27
CA LEU A 215 -16.67 -23.10 -23.49
C LEU A 215 -17.83 -23.17 -22.47
N ASN A 216 -19.03 -23.54 -22.94
CA ASN A 216 -20.26 -23.65 -22.15
C ASN A 216 -20.73 -22.36 -21.49
N THR A 217 -20.40 -21.18 -22.07
CA THR A 217 -20.95 -19.92 -21.61
C THR A 217 -21.57 -19.12 -22.77
N HIS A 218 -22.60 -18.31 -22.47
CA HIS A 218 -23.21 -17.45 -23.49
C HIS A 218 -22.25 -16.31 -23.86
N PRO A 219 -22.12 -15.94 -25.15
CA PRO A 219 -21.18 -14.90 -25.61
C PRO A 219 -21.32 -13.55 -24.87
N GLU A 220 -22.53 -13.17 -24.47
CA GLU A 220 -22.80 -11.91 -23.76
C GLU A 220 -22.66 -12.01 -22.23
N PHE A 221 -22.49 -13.22 -21.69
CA PHE A 221 -22.51 -13.44 -20.23
C PHE A 221 -21.47 -12.56 -19.50
N ALA A 222 -20.22 -12.69 -19.86
CA ALA A 222 -19.12 -12.00 -19.19
C ALA A 222 -19.24 -10.47 -19.30
N GLU A 223 -19.68 -9.96 -20.45
CA GLU A 223 -19.89 -8.53 -20.63
C GLU A 223 -21.02 -7.98 -19.74
N ARG A 224 -22.13 -8.71 -19.61
CA ARG A 224 -23.24 -8.33 -18.73
C ARG A 224 -22.81 -8.30 -17.28
N VAL A 225 -22.04 -9.32 -16.83
CA VAL A 225 -21.50 -9.38 -15.46
C VAL A 225 -20.54 -8.21 -15.19
N ARG A 226 -19.53 -7.99 -16.07
CA ARG A 226 -18.58 -6.88 -15.90
C ARG A 226 -19.28 -5.52 -15.85
N ARG A 227 -20.22 -5.27 -16.75
CA ARG A 227 -20.99 -4.00 -16.78
C ARG A 227 -21.77 -3.79 -15.49
N ARG A 228 -22.43 -4.83 -14.97
CA ARG A 228 -23.17 -4.76 -13.72
C ARG A 228 -22.25 -4.46 -12.54
N LEU A 229 -21.16 -5.20 -12.38
CA LEU A 229 -20.19 -4.99 -11.32
C LEU A 229 -19.57 -3.59 -11.37
N SER A 230 -19.24 -3.11 -12.56
CA SER A 230 -18.69 -1.75 -12.73
C SER A 230 -19.70 -0.67 -12.35
N ALA A 231 -20.98 -0.84 -12.75
CA ALA A 231 -22.04 0.10 -12.39
C ALA A 231 -22.34 0.13 -10.88
N GLU A 232 -22.29 -1.02 -10.21
CA GLU A 232 -22.55 -1.15 -8.77
C GLU A 232 -21.41 -0.60 -7.90
N THR A 233 -20.17 -0.70 -8.36
CA THR A 233 -18.99 -0.41 -7.53
C THR A 233 -18.21 0.85 -7.96
N GLY A 234 -18.44 1.33 -9.18
CA GLY A 234 -17.66 2.42 -9.76
C GLY A 234 -16.22 2.04 -10.15
N LEU A 235 -15.83 0.76 -9.99
CA LEU A 235 -14.49 0.29 -10.34
C LEU A 235 -14.33 0.16 -11.86
N PRO A 236 -13.11 0.40 -12.41
CA PRO A 236 -12.82 0.30 -13.85
C PRO A 236 -12.67 -1.17 -14.29
N ILE A 237 -13.79 -1.89 -14.35
CA ILE A 237 -13.82 -3.32 -14.69
C ILE A 237 -14.02 -3.47 -16.20
N SER A 238 -13.15 -4.24 -16.87
CA SER A 238 -13.17 -4.45 -18.31
C SER A 238 -12.83 -5.88 -18.72
N ALA A 239 -13.01 -6.18 -19.99
CA ALA A 239 -12.54 -7.41 -20.59
C ALA A 239 -11.00 -7.44 -20.63
N PRO A 240 -10.36 -8.62 -20.52
CA PRO A 240 -8.94 -8.74 -20.76
C PRO A 240 -8.60 -8.46 -22.23
N ALA A 241 -7.39 -7.99 -22.49
CA ALA A 241 -6.90 -7.79 -23.86
C ALA A 241 -6.82 -9.12 -24.62
N ASP A 242 -6.45 -10.19 -23.93
CA ASP A 242 -6.44 -11.56 -24.44
C ASP A 242 -6.91 -12.52 -23.32
N PRO A 243 -7.91 -13.38 -23.59
CA PRO A 243 -8.45 -14.28 -22.57
C PRO A 243 -7.47 -15.42 -22.19
N PHE A 244 -6.56 -15.82 -23.05
CA PHE A 244 -5.58 -16.87 -22.76
C PHE A 244 -4.45 -16.34 -21.87
N GLU A 245 -3.96 -15.13 -22.16
CA GLU A 245 -3.03 -14.42 -21.27
C GLU A 245 -3.65 -14.24 -19.88
N ALA A 246 -4.90 -13.76 -19.81
CA ALA A 246 -5.60 -13.54 -18.55
C ALA A 246 -5.85 -14.82 -17.71
N GLN A 247 -5.87 -16.00 -18.33
CA GLN A 247 -5.95 -17.29 -17.62
C GLN A 247 -4.58 -17.75 -17.12
N ALA A 248 -3.55 -17.64 -17.97
CA ALA A 248 -2.24 -18.22 -17.74
C ALA A 248 -1.31 -17.31 -16.92
N ALA A 249 -1.38 -15.99 -17.13
CA ALA A 249 -0.52 -15.01 -16.49
C ALA A 249 -1.21 -14.29 -15.32
N ARG A 250 -0.39 -13.65 -14.47
CA ARG A 250 -0.84 -12.80 -13.37
C ARG A 250 -0.03 -11.50 -13.31
N ASP A 251 0.39 -11.02 -14.47
CA ASP A 251 1.30 -9.88 -14.61
C ASP A 251 0.72 -8.60 -13.99
N ALA A 252 -0.59 -8.37 -14.11
CA ALA A 252 -1.25 -7.23 -13.47
C ALA A 252 -1.15 -7.25 -11.92
N ILE A 253 -1.20 -8.45 -11.32
CA ILE A 253 -1.02 -8.66 -9.88
C ILE A 253 0.44 -8.42 -9.47
N VAL A 254 1.38 -8.94 -10.26
CA VAL A 254 2.83 -8.73 -10.04
C VAL A 254 3.18 -7.24 -10.18
N GLU A 255 2.63 -6.56 -11.17
CA GLU A 255 2.83 -5.12 -11.39
C GLU A 255 2.30 -4.28 -10.21
N MET A 256 1.08 -4.54 -9.77
CA MET A 256 0.52 -3.84 -8.60
C MET A 256 1.38 -4.08 -7.35
N SER A 257 1.82 -5.32 -7.12
CA SER A 257 2.74 -5.66 -6.04
C SER A 257 4.05 -4.87 -6.13
N GLY A 258 4.62 -4.75 -7.32
CA GLY A 258 5.80 -3.91 -7.56
C GLY A 258 5.58 -2.44 -7.22
N ALA A 259 4.41 -1.89 -7.55
CA ALA A 259 4.03 -0.52 -7.16
C ALA A 259 3.90 -0.37 -5.63
N LEU A 260 3.30 -1.35 -4.94
CA LEU A 260 3.22 -1.39 -3.49
C LEU A 260 4.60 -1.46 -2.83
N LYS A 261 5.52 -2.24 -3.40
CA LYS A 261 6.92 -2.28 -2.95
C LYS A 261 7.58 -0.90 -3.05
N VAL A 262 7.36 -0.14 -4.11
CA VAL A 262 7.89 1.23 -4.22
C VAL A 262 7.32 2.12 -3.12
N VAL A 263 6.04 2.01 -2.78
CA VAL A 263 5.43 2.73 -1.65
C VAL A 263 6.12 2.33 -0.33
N ALA A 264 6.34 1.04 -0.09
CA ALA A 264 7.03 0.54 1.10
C ALA A 264 8.46 1.10 1.24
N VAL A 265 9.23 1.14 0.13
CA VAL A 265 10.57 1.75 0.08
C VAL A 265 10.50 3.25 0.42
N SER A 266 9.52 3.97 -0.13
CA SER A 266 9.32 5.40 0.14
C SER A 266 9.01 5.66 1.61
N LEU A 267 8.08 4.90 2.20
CA LEU A 267 7.71 5.03 3.60
C LEU A 267 8.88 4.68 4.54
N THR A 268 9.71 3.70 4.17
CA THR A 268 10.93 3.36 4.92
C THR A 268 11.91 4.53 4.97
N LYS A 269 12.16 5.17 3.84
CA LYS A 269 13.04 6.35 3.76
C LYS A 269 12.51 7.48 4.66
N ILE A 270 11.24 7.80 4.55
CA ILE A 270 10.60 8.85 5.36
C ILE A 270 10.68 8.51 6.86
N ALA A 271 10.31 7.28 7.24
CA ALA A 271 10.35 6.83 8.62
C ALA A 271 11.77 6.88 9.22
N ASN A 272 12.79 6.51 8.45
CA ASN A 272 14.17 6.59 8.90
C ASN A 272 14.65 8.03 9.07
N ASP A 273 14.34 8.93 8.14
CA ASP A 273 14.71 10.34 8.28
C ASP A 273 14.06 10.95 9.53
N LEU A 274 12.78 10.69 9.78
CA LEU A 274 12.09 11.14 11.00
C LEU A 274 12.76 10.60 12.27
N ARG A 275 13.20 9.33 12.26
CA ARG A 275 13.93 8.74 13.41
C ARG A 275 15.30 9.40 13.61
N PHE A 276 16.03 9.70 12.53
CA PHE A 276 17.32 10.39 12.63
C PHE A 276 17.13 11.81 13.15
N MET A 277 16.24 12.59 12.56
CA MET A 277 15.99 13.97 12.98
C MET A 277 15.48 14.06 14.43
N GLY A 278 14.65 13.10 14.86
CA GLY A 278 14.13 13.01 16.23
C GLY A 278 15.05 12.32 17.24
N SER A 279 16.25 11.91 16.83
CA SER A 279 17.18 11.21 17.73
C SER A 279 17.73 12.09 18.83
N GLY A 280 17.88 11.52 20.04
CA GLY A 280 18.42 12.25 21.20
C GLY A 280 17.51 12.12 22.43
N PRO A 281 17.09 13.21 23.09
CA PRO A 281 17.10 14.65 22.69
C PRO A 281 18.39 15.42 22.93
N ARG A 282 19.39 14.88 23.64
CA ARG A 282 20.62 15.63 24.00
C ARG A 282 21.87 15.12 23.29
N ALA A 283 21.92 13.83 22.98
CA ALA A 283 23.07 13.17 22.37
C ALA A 283 22.79 12.67 20.93
N GLY A 284 21.81 13.24 20.28
CA GLY A 284 21.45 12.97 18.89
C GLY A 284 21.20 14.25 18.12
N LEU A 285 20.51 14.16 16.96
CA LEU A 285 20.27 15.32 16.10
C LEU A 285 19.26 16.29 16.71
N ALA A 286 18.17 15.79 17.27
CA ALA A 286 17.14 16.57 17.95
C ALA A 286 16.60 17.77 17.15
N GLU A 287 16.50 17.65 15.81
CA GLU A 287 15.96 18.70 14.94
C GLU A 287 14.44 18.77 14.97
N ILE A 288 13.81 17.64 15.29
CA ILE A 288 12.35 17.55 15.51
C ILE A 288 12.05 16.83 16.83
N MET A 289 10.87 17.10 17.36
CA MET A 289 10.30 16.37 18.49
C MET A 289 9.17 15.50 17.98
N LEU A 290 9.23 14.19 18.31
CA LEU A 290 8.20 13.23 17.97
C LEU A 290 7.18 13.13 19.11
N PRO A 291 5.89 12.82 18.82
CA PRO A 291 4.86 12.64 19.85
C PRO A 291 5.22 11.53 20.83
N GLU A 292 5.02 11.77 22.12
CA GLU A 292 5.10 10.75 23.15
C GLU A 292 3.80 9.95 23.21
N LEU A 293 3.84 8.70 22.76
CA LEU A 293 2.68 7.82 22.70
C LEU A 293 2.63 6.80 23.84
N GLN A 294 3.79 6.39 24.32
CA GLN A 294 3.93 5.42 25.39
C GLN A 294 5.32 5.52 26.04
N LYS A 295 5.47 4.93 27.21
CA LYS A 295 6.79 4.82 27.87
C LYS A 295 7.76 4.06 26.96
N GLY A 296 8.91 4.67 26.65
CA GLY A 296 9.90 4.11 25.74
C GLY A 296 10.82 3.05 26.35
N SER A 297 10.80 2.92 27.69
CA SER A 297 11.64 1.96 28.43
C SER A 297 11.02 1.60 29.77
N SER A 298 11.18 0.36 30.19
CA SER A 298 10.80 -0.10 31.54
C SER A 298 11.78 0.33 32.64
N ILE A 299 13.02 0.68 32.27
CA ILE A 299 14.10 0.98 33.21
C ILE A 299 14.72 2.38 33.05
N MET A 300 14.41 3.10 31.98
CA MET A 300 14.92 4.46 31.71
C MET A 300 13.77 5.47 31.73
N PRO A 301 13.55 6.17 32.85
CA PRO A 301 12.47 7.15 32.95
C PRO A 301 12.62 8.28 31.91
N GLY A 302 11.51 8.71 31.29
CA GLY A 302 11.49 9.80 30.32
C GLY A 302 12.04 9.48 28.93
N LYS A 303 12.41 8.22 28.64
CA LYS A 303 12.81 7.81 27.31
C LYS A 303 11.60 7.68 26.39
N VAL A 304 11.59 8.42 25.31
CA VAL A 304 10.57 8.36 24.22
C VAL A 304 11.20 7.68 23.02
N ASN A 305 10.54 6.65 22.47
CA ASN A 305 10.99 5.94 21.28
C ASN A 305 10.14 6.32 20.06
N PRO A 306 10.71 6.32 18.83
CA PRO A 306 10.01 6.61 17.59
C PRO A 306 9.18 5.39 17.11
N VAL A 307 8.26 4.91 17.94
CA VAL A 307 7.58 3.60 17.76
C VAL A 307 6.78 3.50 16.47
N ILE A 308 6.16 4.58 16.00
CA ILE A 308 5.39 4.56 14.76
C ILE A 308 6.30 4.45 13.53
N PRO A 309 7.37 5.24 13.37
CA PRO A 309 8.39 4.98 12.35
C PRO A 309 8.95 3.54 12.37
N GLU A 310 9.14 2.95 13.56
CA GLU A 310 9.57 1.55 13.67
C GLU A 310 8.53 0.57 13.10
N VAL A 311 7.26 0.74 13.42
CA VAL A 311 6.16 -0.06 12.85
C VAL A 311 6.12 0.07 11.33
N VAL A 312 6.27 1.28 10.80
CA VAL A 312 6.26 1.53 9.34
C VAL A 312 7.39 0.76 8.65
N THR A 313 8.60 0.74 9.23
CA THR A 313 9.72 0.00 8.63
C THR A 313 9.52 -1.52 8.71
N GLN A 314 8.87 -2.05 9.75
CA GLN A 314 8.51 -3.46 9.85
C GLN A 314 7.46 -3.84 8.80
N VAL A 315 6.42 -3.03 8.64
CA VAL A 315 5.40 -3.21 7.58
C VAL A 315 6.05 -3.20 6.20
N ALA A 316 6.94 -2.26 5.93
CA ALA A 316 7.65 -2.18 4.66
C ALA A 316 8.47 -3.45 4.37
N ALA A 317 9.17 -4.00 5.37
CA ALA A 317 9.90 -5.25 5.22
C ALA A 317 8.97 -6.42 4.88
N GLN A 318 7.79 -6.51 5.53
CA GLN A 318 6.80 -7.54 5.24
C GLN A 318 6.27 -7.42 3.80
N VAL A 319 5.94 -6.20 3.35
CA VAL A 319 5.46 -5.94 1.98
C VAL A 319 6.51 -6.32 0.93
N ILE A 320 7.79 -6.05 1.17
CA ILE A 320 8.89 -6.48 0.30
C ILE A 320 8.96 -8.02 0.24
N GLY A 321 8.79 -8.70 1.37
CA GLY A 321 8.73 -10.16 1.42
C GLY A 321 7.51 -10.72 0.67
N ASN A 322 6.35 -10.11 0.81
CA ASN A 322 5.14 -10.46 0.07
C ASN A 322 5.33 -10.30 -1.44
N ASP A 323 5.99 -9.21 -1.89
CA ASP A 323 6.31 -8.98 -3.31
C ASP A 323 7.22 -10.07 -3.87
N ALA A 324 8.20 -10.53 -3.12
CA ALA A 324 9.05 -11.66 -3.53
C ALA A 324 8.22 -12.94 -3.73
N ALA A 325 7.30 -13.24 -2.81
CA ALA A 325 6.40 -14.39 -2.93
C ALA A 325 5.45 -14.26 -4.14
N ILE A 326 4.93 -13.05 -4.40
CA ILE A 326 4.08 -12.75 -5.56
C ILE A 326 4.87 -12.91 -6.86
N THR A 327 6.11 -12.44 -6.92
CA THR A 327 6.98 -12.59 -8.10
C THR A 327 7.20 -14.07 -8.42
N VAL A 328 7.53 -14.88 -7.42
CA VAL A 328 7.69 -16.35 -7.60
C VAL A 328 6.38 -16.99 -8.05
N GLY A 329 5.24 -16.59 -7.45
CA GLY A 329 3.91 -17.06 -7.84
C GLY A 329 3.55 -16.70 -9.29
N GLY A 330 3.94 -15.50 -9.75
CA GLY A 330 3.77 -15.07 -11.14
C GLY A 330 4.51 -15.96 -12.15
N LEU A 331 5.68 -16.47 -11.79
CA LEU A 331 6.46 -17.38 -12.63
C LEU A 331 5.79 -18.77 -12.87
N GLN A 332 4.73 -19.11 -12.15
CA GLN A 332 4.12 -20.44 -12.13
C GLN A 332 2.90 -20.57 -13.06
N GLY A 333 2.80 -19.73 -14.06
CA GLY A 333 1.86 -19.89 -15.18
C GLY A 333 2.39 -20.93 -16.18
N HIS A 334 1.67 -22.05 -16.33
CA HIS A 334 2.04 -23.11 -17.27
C HIS A 334 0.88 -23.33 -18.22
N PHE A 335 1.14 -23.19 -19.52
CA PHE A 335 0.11 -23.26 -20.55
C PHE A 335 -1.06 -22.29 -20.22
N GLU A 336 -2.26 -22.79 -20.01
CA GLU A 336 -3.47 -21.99 -19.91
C GLU A 336 -3.88 -21.67 -18.44
N LEU A 337 -3.01 -21.91 -17.41
CA LEU A 337 -3.36 -21.64 -16.03
C LEU A 337 -2.17 -21.34 -15.12
N ASN A 338 -2.29 -20.30 -14.31
CA ASN A 338 -1.45 -20.08 -13.13
C ASN A 338 -2.09 -20.77 -11.90
N VAL A 339 -1.31 -21.58 -11.21
CA VAL A 339 -1.77 -22.40 -10.06
C VAL A 339 -1.27 -21.90 -8.70
N PHE A 340 -0.94 -20.62 -8.58
CA PHE A 340 -0.51 -19.96 -7.34
C PHE A 340 -1.47 -18.85 -6.91
N VAL A 341 -2.67 -18.78 -7.47
CA VAL A 341 -3.59 -17.66 -7.29
C VAL A 341 -3.97 -17.41 -5.82
N PRO A 342 -4.21 -18.43 -4.95
CA PRO A 342 -4.49 -18.17 -3.53
C PRO A 342 -3.30 -17.55 -2.79
N LEU A 343 -2.06 -17.95 -3.09
CA LEU A 343 -0.84 -17.35 -2.53
C LEU A 343 -0.71 -15.88 -2.96
N LEU A 344 -0.94 -15.59 -4.24
CA LEU A 344 -0.92 -14.23 -4.79
C LEU A 344 -1.97 -13.36 -4.07
N ALA A 345 -3.19 -13.86 -3.91
CA ALA A 345 -4.28 -13.17 -3.22
C ALA A 345 -3.91 -12.78 -1.78
N ARG A 346 -3.40 -13.75 -0.99
CA ARG A 346 -2.98 -13.53 0.38
C ARG A 346 -1.96 -12.39 0.48
N ASN A 347 -0.85 -12.53 -0.27
CA ASN A 347 0.26 -11.60 -0.13
C ASN A 347 -0.08 -10.20 -0.67
N LEU A 348 -0.87 -10.09 -1.75
CA LEU A 348 -1.26 -8.81 -2.31
C LEU A 348 -2.22 -8.06 -1.39
N LEU A 349 -3.30 -8.72 -0.92
CA LEU A 349 -4.30 -8.09 -0.05
C LEU A 349 -3.73 -7.75 1.33
N ASP A 350 -2.82 -8.59 1.85
CA ASP A 350 -2.09 -8.28 3.08
C ASP A 350 -1.23 -7.02 2.89
N SER A 351 -0.49 -6.91 1.78
CA SER A 351 0.32 -5.73 1.48
C SER A 351 -0.50 -4.45 1.38
N LEU A 352 -1.66 -4.49 0.71
CA LEU A 352 -2.59 -3.36 0.60
C LEU A 352 -3.09 -2.92 1.98
N LYS A 353 -3.56 -3.87 2.80
CA LYS A 353 -4.05 -3.62 4.16
C LYS A 353 -2.97 -3.04 5.06
N LEU A 354 -1.78 -3.64 5.07
CA LEU A 354 -0.67 -3.21 5.91
C LEU A 354 -0.18 -1.81 5.56
N LEU A 355 -0.03 -1.49 4.26
CA LEU A 355 0.39 -0.16 3.82
C LEU A 355 -0.66 0.91 4.14
N ALA A 356 -1.94 0.62 3.95
CA ALA A 356 -3.01 1.55 4.32
C ALA A 356 -3.01 1.86 5.81
N ALA A 357 -2.88 0.83 6.65
CA ALA A 357 -2.79 1.01 8.10
C ALA A 357 -1.52 1.78 8.52
N ALA A 358 -0.37 1.45 7.94
CA ALA A 358 0.89 2.13 8.23
C ALA A 358 0.87 3.61 7.82
N ALA A 359 0.26 3.94 6.67
CA ALA A 359 0.10 5.32 6.21
C ALA A 359 -0.75 6.14 7.18
N ARG A 360 -1.90 5.60 7.63
CA ARG A 360 -2.75 6.25 8.64
C ARG A 360 -2.04 6.44 9.98
N LEU A 361 -1.35 5.41 10.46
CA LEU A 361 -0.60 5.51 11.72
C LEU A 361 0.52 6.55 11.63
N LEU A 362 1.24 6.59 10.51
CA LEU A 362 2.31 7.57 10.30
C LEU A 362 1.76 8.99 10.29
N ASP A 363 0.62 9.23 9.67
CA ASP A 363 -0.08 10.51 9.70
C ASP A 363 -0.55 10.86 11.11
N GLU A 364 -1.50 10.09 11.64
CA GLU A 364 -2.29 10.44 12.82
C GLU A 364 -1.48 10.39 14.13
N LYS A 365 -0.52 9.48 14.23
CA LYS A 365 0.23 9.19 15.45
C LYS A 365 1.68 9.70 15.42
N CYS A 366 2.15 10.19 14.27
CA CYS A 366 3.50 10.71 14.15
C CYS A 366 3.50 12.10 13.52
N VAL A 367 3.23 12.21 12.20
CA VAL A 367 3.38 13.46 11.44
C VAL A 367 2.55 14.60 12.01
N ALA A 368 1.30 14.34 12.38
CA ALA A 368 0.40 15.37 12.92
C ALA A 368 0.98 16.08 14.16
N GLY A 369 1.68 15.36 15.01
CA GLY A 369 2.24 15.86 16.28
C GLY A 369 3.73 16.18 16.24
N ILE A 370 4.38 16.20 15.08
CA ILE A 370 5.79 16.61 14.96
C ILE A 370 5.92 18.11 15.21
N GLU A 371 6.88 18.50 16.04
CA GLU A 371 7.28 19.88 16.28
C GLU A 371 8.74 20.10 15.87
N ALA A 372 9.06 21.27 15.32
CA ALA A 372 10.42 21.64 14.97
C ALA A 372 11.20 22.16 16.18
N ASN A 373 12.40 21.67 16.41
CA ASN A 373 13.34 22.28 17.34
C ASN A 373 14.13 23.36 16.61
N ARG A 374 13.52 24.55 16.52
CA ARG A 374 14.04 25.69 15.73
C ARG A 374 15.44 26.09 16.15
N GLU A 375 15.70 26.18 17.46
CA GLU A 375 17.01 26.54 17.99
C GLU A 375 18.11 25.56 17.54
N THR A 376 17.83 24.26 17.58
CA THR A 376 18.80 23.23 17.15
C THR A 376 18.97 23.28 15.63
N CYS A 377 17.93 23.48 14.86
CA CYS A 377 17.98 23.59 13.40
C CYS A 377 18.86 24.79 12.98
N GLU A 378 18.60 25.98 13.53
CA GLU A 378 19.35 27.22 13.26
C GLU A 378 20.83 27.07 13.65
N ARG A 379 21.10 26.53 14.85
CA ARG A 379 22.47 26.27 15.29
C ARG A 379 23.22 25.34 14.34
N TYR A 380 22.60 24.29 13.81
CA TYR A 380 23.25 23.40 12.84
C TYR A 380 23.44 24.08 11.47
N ALA A 381 22.53 24.95 11.05
CA ALA A 381 22.71 25.73 9.84
C ALA A 381 23.92 26.68 9.96
N GLU A 382 24.18 27.24 11.14
CA GLU A 382 25.34 28.10 11.41
C GLU A 382 26.65 27.31 11.52
N LEU A 383 26.61 26.07 12.01
CA LEU A 383 27.79 25.23 12.18
C LEU A 383 28.27 24.57 10.89
N THR A 384 27.39 24.45 9.87
CA THR A 384 27.82 23.80 8.63
C THR A 384 28.85 24.60 7.87
N LEU A 385 30.06 24.06 7.76
CA LEU A 385 31.15 24.68 6.98
C LEU A 385 30.87 24.72 5.47
N SER A 386 29.93 23.90 4.99
CA SER A 386 29.49 23.87 3.59
C SER A 386 28.79 25.16 3.16
N ALA A 387 28.29 25.96 4.10
CA ALA A 387 27.74 27.30 3.84
C ALA A 387 28.76 28.25 3.23
N ALA A 388 30.05 28.00 3.43
CA ALA A 388 31.12 28.77 2.77
C ALA A 388 31.03 28.76 1.24
N THR A 389 30.34 27.79 0.64
CA THR A 389 30.06 27.76 -0.81
C THR A 389 29.44 29.07 -1.31
N ALA A 390 28.61 29.72 -0.49
CA ALA A 390 27.97 30.99 -0.83
C ALA A 390 28.93 32.18 -0.81
N LEU A 391 30.15 32.04 -0.26
CA LEU A 391 31.22 33.04 -0.36
C LEU A 391 31.97 32.99 -1.71
N ASN A 392 31.91 31.87 -2.44
CA ASN A 392 32.65 31.68 -3.68
C ASN A 392 32.44 32.80 -4.73
N PRO A 393 31.20 33.30 -4.97
CA PRO A 393 30.98 34.40 -5.91
C PRO A 393 31.70 35.73 -5.54
N TYR A 394 31.95 35.91 -4.24
CA TYR A 394 32.50 37.18 -3.69
C TYR A 394 34.01 37.14 -3.51
N ILE A 395 34.58 36.01 -3.08
CA ILE A 395 35.98 35.90 -2.70
C ILE A 395 36.79 34.83 -3.45
N GLY A 396 36.10 34.05 -4.30
CA GLY A 396 36.70 32.93 -5.03
C GLY A 396 36.81 31.65 -4.20
N TYR A 397 36.88 30.49 -4.89
CA TYR A 397 36.91 29.16 -4.29
C TYR A 397 38.11 28.94 -3.35
N ASP A 398 39.33 29.32 -3.76
CA ASP A 398 40.55 29.06 -2.99
C ASP A 398 40.50 29.76 -1.63
N ARG A 399 40.10 31.04 -1.62
CA ARG A 399 40.03 31.84 -0.39
C ARG A 399 38.89 31.31 0.52
N ALA A 400 37.77 30.90 -0.05
CA ALA A 400 36.69 30.24 0.71
C ALA A 400 37.16 28.92 1.33
N SER A 401 37.96 28.13 0.59
CA SER A 401 38.55 26.88 1.10
C SER A 401 39.55 27.11 2.25
N GLU A 402 40.34 28.19 2.21
CA GLU A 402 41.23 28.58 3.33
C GLU A 402 40.42 28.93 4.58
N ILE A 403 39.33 29.70 4.44
CA ILE A 403 38.42 30.06 5.53
C ILE A 403 37.81 28.80 6.14
N VAL A 404 37.33 27.85 5.32
CA VAL A 404 36.77 26.56 5.79
C VAL A 404 37.80 25.79 6.61
N LYS A 405 39.04 25.65 6.11
CA LYS A 405 40.15 24.96 6.82
C LYS A 405 40.46 25.62 8.16
N ALA A 406 40.51 26.95 8.19
CA ALA A 406 40.75 27.71 9.40
C ALA A 406 39.61 27.60 10.41
N ALA A 407 38.36 27.64 9.97
CA ALA A 407 37.19 27.45 10.82
C ALA A 407 37.14 26.01 11.39
N ALA A 408 37.40 25.00 10.55
CA ALA A 408 37.43 23.60 10.97
C ALA A 408 38.53 23.34 12.03
N SER A 409 39.71 23.90 11.85
CA SER A 409 40.84 23.69 12.78
C SER A 409 40.69 24.45 14.10
N SER A 410 40.05 25.62 14.08
CA SER A 410 39.88 26.47 15.27
C SER A 410 38.59 26.22 16.04
N GLY A 411 37.60 25.51 15.46
CA GLY A 411 36.27 25.34 16.02
C GLY A 411 35.43 26.62 16.05
N ARG A 412 35.84 27.67 15.35
CA ARG A 412 35.20 28.98 15.28
C ARG A 412 34.17 29.02 14.14
N SER A 413 33.19 29.93 14.22
CA SER A 413 32.20 30.10 13.16
C SER A 413 32.83 30.60 11.84
N LEU A 414 32.17 30.20 10.73
CA LEU A 414 32.56 30.68 9.39
C LEU A 414 32.62 32.22 9.33
N ARG A 415 31.64 32.88 9.91
CA ARG A 415 31.53 34.36 9.93
C ARG A 415 32.72 35.00 10.63
N GLU A 416 33.12 34.50 11.80
CA GLU A 416 34.27 35.04 12.54
C GLU A 416 35.55 34.90 11.76
N VAL A 417 35.83 33.71 11.21
CA VAL A 417 37.06 33.47 10.47
C VAL A 417 37.06 34.25 9.17
N ALA A 418 35.95 34.34 8.45
CA ALA A 418 35.86 35.14 7.22
C ALA A 418 36.05 36.64 7.47
N ARG A 419 35.55 37.18 8.59
CA ARG A 419 35.75 38.56 9.01
C ARG A 419 37.25 38.84 9.25
N GLU A 420 37.93 37.96 9.98
CA GLU A 420 39.39 38.10 10.21
C GLU A 420 40.18 37.94 8.93
N ALA A 421 39.72 37.15 7.98
CA ALA A 421 40.31 37.06 6.65
C ALA A 421 40.01 38.28 5.77
N GLY A 422 39.37 39.33 6.31
CA GLY A 422 39.12 40.61 5.64
C GLY A 422 37.91 40.61 4.71
N VAL A 423 36.92 39.72 4.92
CA VAL A 423 35.64 39.81 4.23
C VAL A 423 34.75 40.83 4.98
N ASP A 424 34.21 41.81 4.28
CA ASP A 424 33.38 42.85 4.88
C ASP A 424 32.02 42.35 5.34
N GLU A 425 31.45 43.02 6.35
CA GLU A 425 30.16 42.61 6.96
C GLU A 425 29.03 42.60 5.94
N ALA A 426 28.97 43.54 5.02
CA ALA A 426 27.90 43.58 4.02
C ALA A 426 27.94 42.38 3.07
N THR A 427 29.10 41.88 2.77
CA THR A 427 29.31 40.63 2.02
C THR A 427 28.97 39.44 2.86
N LEU A 428 29.35 39.40 4.15
CA LEU A 428 28.99 38.31 5.06
C LEU A 428 27.47 38.21 5.28
N ASP A 429 26.80 39.34 5.47
CA ASP A 429 25.36 39.38 5.65
C ASP A 429 24.60 38.86 4.43
N ARG A 430 25.06 39.14 3.23
CA ARG A 430 24.47 38.65 1.99
C ARG A 430 24.81 37.17 1.73
N ALA A 431 26.06 36.82 1.86
CA ALA A 431 26.54 35.48 1.53
C ALA A 431 26.12 34.45 2.59
N LEU A 432 26.07 34.80 3.88
CA LEU A 432 25.69 33.92 4.98
C LEU A 432 24.22 34.12 5.44
N ASP A 433 23.38 34.57 4.51
CA ASP A 433 21.92 34.47 4.70
C ASP A 433 21.49 33.02 4.44
N TYR A 434 21.43 32.22 5.49
CA TYR A 434 21.12 30.79 5.43
C TYR A 434 19.72 30.50 4.85
N ARG A 435 18.77 31.45 4.99
CA ARG A 435 17.45 31.32 4.40
C ARG A 435 17.45 31.58 2.90
N ALA A 436 18.25 32.56 2.45
CA ALA A 436 18.44 32.82 1.02
C ALA A 436 19.14 31.65 0.33
N MET A 437 20.09 30.98 1.02
CA MET A 437 20.78 29.81 0.49
C MET A 437 19.86 28.62 0.18
N ALA A 438 18.69 28.52 0.84
CA ALA A 438 17.70 27.47 0.61
C ALA A 438 16.90 27.66 -0.69
N LYS A 439 17.19 28.67 -1.48
CA LYS A 439 16.54 28.99 -2.77
C LYS A 439 17.60 29.27 -3.83
N PRO A 440 17.31 29.01 -5.11
CA PRO A 440 18.19 29.45 -6.19
C PRO A 440 18.41 30.97 -6.12
N HIS A 441 19.67 31.40 -6.05
CA HIS A 441 20.07 32.82 -6.05
C HIS A 441 21.45 32.93 -6.73
N THR A 442 21.71 34.09 -7.32
CA THR A 442 22.99 34.47 -7.96
C THR A 442 23.66 35.60 -7.18
#